data_abdf99eec7acba3dd61cb5146a504dba
#
_entry.id   abdf99eec7acba3dd61cb5146a504dba
#
_cell.length_a   1.000
_cell.length_b   1.000
_cell.length_c   1.000
_cell.angle_alpha   90.00
_cell.angle_beta   90.00
_cell.angle_gamma   90.00
#
_symmetry.space_group_name_H-M   'P 1'
#
loop_
_entity.id
_entity.type
_entity.pdbx_description
1 polymer ?
#
loop_
_entity_poly.entity_id
_entity_poly.type
_entity_poly.pdbx_seq_one_letter_code
_entity_poly.pdbx_strand_id
1 'polypeptide(L)'
;NWKLENITERHGEHGGYKEIIARIKGKDVYEKLKFESGAHRVQRVPETETQGRIHTSACTVAIMPELDEVDDIEINKSDLRVDTFRASGAGGQHVNKTDSAIRLTHLPTGIVVECQDERSQHKNRARAMSLLQARLLDQAQQAQQLEESDTRRKLVGSGDRSEKIRTYNYPQ
;
A
#
# COMPACT_ATOMS: atom_id res chain seq x y z
N ASN A 1 28.52 -5.09 5.15
CA ASN A 1 28.22 -5.32 3.73
C ASN A 1 26.73 -5.08 3.50
N TRP A 2 26.42 -4.08 2.68
CA TRP A 2 25.05 -3.82 2.24
C TRP A 2 24.76 -4.55 0.94
N LYS A 3 23.54 -5.07 0.78
CA LYS A 3 23.04 -5.64 -0.46
C LYS A 3 21.99 -4.73 -1.06
N LEU A 4 22.12 -4.46 -2.35
CA LEU A 4 21.13 -3.73 -3.14
C LEU A 4 20.35 -4.72 -4.00
N GLU A 5 19.04 -4.64 -3.96
CA GLU A 5 18.12 -5.40 -4.82
C GLU A 5 17.18 -4.42 -5.51
N ASN A 6 17.21 -4.38 -6.83
CA ASN A 6 16.26 -3.56 -7.60
C ASN A 6 14.89 -4.27 -7.61
N ILE A 7 13.85 -3.55 -7.21
CA ILE A 7 12.47 -4.08 -7.18
C ILE A 7 11.73 -3.65 -8.45
N THR A 8 11.81 -2.36 -8.79
CA THR A 8 11.11 -1.80 -9.95
C THR A 8 11.98 -0.74 -10.60
N GLU A 9 12.05 -0.80 -11.93
CA GLU A 9 12.75 0.16 -12.75
C GLU A 9 11.82 0.67 -13.85
N ARG A 10 11.70 1.99 -13.97
CA ARG A 10 11.04 2.64 -15.09
C ARG A 10 12.06 3.44 -15.87
N HIS A 11 12.26 3.05 -17.11
CA HIS A 11 13.18 3.72 -18.00
C HIS A 11 12.61 5.03 -18.56
N GLY A 12 13.48 6.01 -18.76
CA GLY A 12 13.16 7.26 -19.44
C GLY A 12 13.20 7.13 -20.97
N GLU A 13 12.61 8.08 -21.68
CA GLU A 13 12.53 8.08 -23.15
C GLU A 13 13.89 8.26 -23.83
N HIS A 14 14.84 8.90 -23.16
CA HIS A 14 16.19 9.22 -23.69
C HIS A 14 17.30 8.47 -22.94
N GLY A 15 17.02 7.26 -22.47
CA GLY A 15 17.91 6.52 -21.59
C GLY A 15 17.80 6.94 -20.12
N GLY A 16 18.51 6.24 -19.25
CA GLY A 16 18.42 6.44 -17.80
C GLY A 16 17.09 5.97 -17.20
N TYR A 17 16.80 6.41 -16.00
CA TYR A 17 15.64 5.96 -15.25
C TYR A 17 14.73 7.14 -14.90
N LYS A 18 13.43 6.94 -15.10
CA LYS A 18 12.39 7.84 -14.64
C LYS A 18 12.08 7.61 -13.16
N GLU A 19 12.11 6.36 -12.73
CA GLU A 19 11.87 5.94 -11.36
C GLU A 19 12.61 4.63 -11.08
N ILE A 20 13.21 4.53 -9.90
CA ILE A 20 13.80 3.29 -9.38
C ILE A 20 13.29 3.07 -7.96
N ILE A 21 12.82 1.86 -7.70
CA ILE A 21 12.54 1.39 -6.36
C ILE A 21 13.52 0.26 -6.06
N ALA A 22 14.32 0.46 -5.03
CA ALA A 22 15.35 -0.50 -4.65
C ALA A 22 15.25 -0.85 -3.16
N ARG A 23 15.49 -2.10 -2.83
CA ARG A 23 15.61 -2.58 -1.47
C ARG A 23 17.07 -2.66 -1.09
N ILE A 24 17.43 -2.06 0.03
CA ILE A 24 18.79 -2.10 0.58
C ILE A 24 18.75 -2.88 1.89
N LYS A 25 19.44 -4.00 1.92
CA LYS A 25 19.55 -4.87 3.11
C LYS A 25 20.93 -4.71 3.74
N GLY A 26 20.97 -4.58 5.06
CA GLY A 26 22.21 -4.51 5.81
C GLY A 26 22.02 -3.95 7.22
N LYS A 27 23.09 -3.96 7.98
CA LYS A 27 23.08 -3.42 9.33
C LYS A 27 23.04 -1.89 9.31
N ASP A 28 22.15 -1.29 10.08
CA ASP A 28 22.01 0.16 10.29
C ASP A 28 21.78 0.97 9.01
N VAL A 29 21.20 0.33 7.96
CA VAL A 29 20.97 0.95 6.65
C VAL A 29 20.03 2.14 6.78
N TYR A 30 18.87 1.95 7.42
CA TYR A 30 17.88 3.01 7.57
C TYR A 30 18.40 4.18 8.38
N GLU A 31 19.10 3.93 9.47
CA GLU A 31 19.67 4.99 10.32
C GLU A 31 20.65 5.90 9.56
N LYS A 32 21.39 5.32 8.61
CA LYS A 32 22.36 6.07 7.81
C LYS A 32 21.72 6.77 6.61
N LEU A 33 20.74 6.12 5.97
CA LEU A 33 20.14 6.63 4.74
C LEU A 33 18.91 7.52 4.95
N LYS A 34 18.27 7.51 6.11
CA LYS A 34 17.05 8.31 6.36
C LYS A 34 17.21 9.80 6.06
N PHE A 35 18.42 10.34 6.20
CA PHE A 35 18.73 11.75 5.92
C PHE A 35 18.90 12.07 4.42
N GLU A 36 18.91 11.06 3.57
CA GLU A 36 18.97 11.24 2.10
C GLU A 36 17.59 11.47 1.48
N SER A 37 16.52 11.43 2.27
CA SER A 37 15.18 11.74 1.79
C SER A 37 15.03 13.23 1.50
N GLY A 38 14.53 13.58 0.31
CA GLY A 38 14.31 14.95 -0.10
C GLY A 38 14.68 15.20 -1.56
N ALA A 39 14.90 16.47 -1.90
CA ALA A 39 15.29 16.89 -3.23
C ALA A 39 16.83 16.86 -3.40
N HIS A 40 17.28 16.22 -4.47
CA HIS A 40 18.69 16.17 -4.88
C HIS A 40 18.87 16.91 -6.19
N ARG A 41 19.76 17.88 -6.22
CA ARG A 41 20.07 18.67 -7.41
C ARG A 41 21.21 18.04 -8.18
N VAL A 42 21.07 17.91 -9.48
CA VAL A 42 22.09 17.38 -10.37
C VAL A 42 22.47 18.43 -11.42
N GLN A 43 23.76 18.70 -11.57
CA GLN A 43 24.32 19.58 -12.58
C GLN A 43 25.23 18.77 -13.49
N ARG A 44 24.83 18.65 -14.76
CA ARG A 44 25.60 17.95 -15.80
C ARG A 44 25.28 18.52 -17.17
N VAL A 45 26.12 18.22 -18.13
CA VAL A 45 25.80 18.41 -19.56
C VAL A 45 25.03 17.19 -20.03
N PRO A 46 23.74 17.30 -20.39
CA PRO A 46 22.98 16.16 -20.91
C PRO A 46 23.46 15.76 -22.30
N GLU A 47 23.24 14.52 -22.69
CA GLU A 47 23.60 14.01 -24.03
C GLU A 47 22.87 14.74 -25.17
N THR A 48 21.70 15.29 -24.88
CA THR A 48 20.90 16.10 -25.83
C THR A 48 21.41 17.52 -26.02
N GLU A 49 22.38 17.97 -25.21
CA GLU A 49 22.95 19.33 -25.30
C GLU A 49 24.13 19.39 -26.27
N THR A 50 23.96 20.11 -27.36
CA THR A 50 24.98 20.22 -28.44
C THR A 50 26.02 21.29 -28.19
N GLN A 51 25.76 22.24 -27.29
CA GLN A 51 26.63 23.41 -27.03
C GLN A 51 27.46 23.27 -25.75
N GLY A 52 27.43 22.11 -25.10
CA GLY A 52 28.18 21.87 -23.86
C GLY A 52 27.71 22.66 -22.64
N ARG A 53 26.47 23.18 -22.65
CA ARG A 53 25.93 23.93 -21.52
C ARG A 53 25.53 23.03 -20.37
N ILE A 54 25.85 23.42 -19.15
CA ILE A 54 25.45 22.71 -17.94
C ILE A 54 23.97 22.94 -17.68
N HIS A 55 23.21 21.86 -17.58
CA HIS A 55 21.81 21.88 -17.17
C HIS A 55 21.64 21.46 -15.72
N THR A 56 20.73 22.09 -15.02
CA THR A 56 20.37 21.73 -13.65
C THR A 56 19.06 20.96 -13.66
N SER A 57 19.09 19.75 -13.13
CA SER A 57 17.92 18.91 -12.90
C SER A 57 17.79 18.58 -11.42
N ALA A 58 16.64 18.07 -11.03
CA ALA A 58 16.40 17.57 -9.68
C ALA A 58 15.79 16.18 -9.74
N CYS A 59 16.14 15.37 -8.76
CA CYS A 59 15.45 14.13 -8.48
C CYS A 59 15.02 14.12 -7.00
N THR A 60 13.99 13.37 -6.71
CA THR A 60 13.49 13.20 -5.35
C THR A 60 13.81 11.81 -4.85
N VAL A 61 14.22 11.72 -3.60
CA VAL A 61 14.57 10.47 -2.94
C VAL A 61 13.67 10.30 -1.73
N ALA A 62 13.10 9.13 -1.55
CA ALA A 62 12.36 8.75 -0.35
C ALA A 62 12.96 7.47 0.24
N ILE A 63 13.46 7.58 1.44
CA ILE A 63 13.99 6.45 2.21
C ILE A 63 12.94 6.08 3.25
N MET A 64 12.41 4.88 3.14
CA MET A 64 11.39 4.35 4.05
C MET A 64 11.83 3.01 4.60
N PRO A 65 11.52 2.70 5.86
CA PRO A 65 11.71 1.34 6.37
C PRO A 65 10.71 0.42 5.66
N GLU A 66 11.14 -0.79 5.35
CA GLU A 66 10.24 -1.82 4.84
C GLU A 66 9.38 -2.33 6.01
N LEU A 67 8.07 -2.21 5.86
CA LEU A 67 7.11 -2.74 6.81
C LEU A 67 6.69 -4.15 6.39
N ASP A 68 6.40 -4.99 7.38
CA ASP A 68 5.82 -6.29 7.12
C ASP A 68 4.40 -6.13 6.55
N GLU A 69 4.08 -6.92 5.53
CA GLU A 69 2.72 -6.94 4.99
C GLU A 69 1.76 -7.51 6.02
N VAL A 70 0.56 -6.95 6.07
CA VAL A 70 -0.53 -7.51 6.88
C VAL A 70 -1.13 -8.68 6.11
N ASP A 71 -0.78 -9.90 6.52
CA ASP A 71 -1.19 -11.12 5.82
C ASP A 71 -2.44 -11.77 6.44
N ASP A 72 -2.70 -11.51 7.70
CA ASP A 72 -3.83 -12.11 8.42
C ASP A 72 -4.38 -11.18 9.51
N ILE A 73 -5.66 -11.34 9.80
CA ILE A 73 -6.35 -10.62 10.89
C ILE A 73 -7.16 -11.64 11.70
N GLU A 74 -6.90 -11.70 13.00
CA GLU A 74 -7.73 -12.45 13.92
C GLU A 74 -8.99 -11.67 14.27
N ILE A 75 -10.15 -12.32 14.08
CA ILE A 75 -11.44 -11.75 14.45
C ILE A 75 -11.83 -12.28 15.82
N ASN A 76 -11.94 -11.37 16.78
CA ASN A 76 -12.42 -11.72 18.10
C ASN A 76 -13.95 -11.89 18.07
N LYS A 77 -14.43 -13.01 18.57
CA LYS A 77 -15.88 -13.32 18.59
C LYS A 77 -16.70 -12.33 19.43
N SER A 78 -16.09 -11.72 20.44
CA SER A 78 -16.74 -10.70 21.27
C SER A 78 -17.03 -9.40 20.51
N ASP A 79 -16.31 -9.15 19.43
CA ASP A 79 -16.43 -7.94 18.61
C ASP A 79 -17.45 -8.12 17.47
N LEU A 80 -18.08 -9.31 17.42
CA LEU A 80 -19.07 -9.64 16.40
C LEU A 80 -20.47 -9.63 16.94
N ARG A 81 -21.33 -8.87 16.28
CA ARG A 81 -22.77 -9.02 16.37
C ARG A 81 -23.26 -9.92 15.24
N VAL A 82 -23.98 -10.98 15.60
CA VAL A 82 -24.55 -11.94 14.67
C VAL A 82 -26.06 -11.83 14.69
N ASP A 83 -26.64 -11.43 13.56
CA ASP A 83 -28.09 -11.38 13.36
C ASP A 83 -28.49 -12.43 12.32
N THR A 84 -29.58 -13.16 12.61
CA THR A 84 -30.18 -14.11 11.69
C THR A 84 -31.48 -13.54 11.14
N PHE A 85 -31.72 -13.74 9.86
CA PHE A 85 -32.93 -13.27 9.21
C PHE A 85 -33.38 -14.22 8.09
N ARG A 86 -34.58 -14.01 7.59
CA ARG A 86 -35.10 -14.80 6.47
C ARG A 86 -34.46 -14.34 5.17
N ALA A 87 -33.97 -15.30 4.39
CA ALA A 87 -33.47 -15.01 3.06
C ALA A 87 -34.62 -14.50 2.18
N SER A 88 -34.38 -13.42 1.42
CA SER A 88 -35.32 -12.92 0.43
C SER A 88 -34.89 -13.34 -0.96
N GLY A 89 -35.71 -14.06 -1.71
CA GLY A 89 -35.42 -14.47 -3.07
C GLY A 89 -36.35 -15.55 -3.62
N ALA A 90 -36.26 -15.84 -4.91
CA ALA A 90 -36.99 -16.88 -5.61
C ALA A 90 -36.46 -18.27 -5.16
N GLY A 91 -37.05 -18.84 -4.16
CA GLY A 91 -36.64 -20.16 -3.66
C GLY A 91 -37.70 -20.77 -2.79
N GLY A 92 -38.52 -21.57 -3.29
CA GLY A 92 -39.50 -22.45 -2.69
C GLY A 92 -39.84 -22.32 -1.19
N GLN A 93 -40.76 -23.13 -0.70
CA GLN A 93 -41.33 -23.06 0.63
C GLN A 93 -40.30 -23.14 1.79
N HIS A 94 -39.10 -23.71 1.56
CA HIS A 94 -38.05 -23.82 2.57
C HIS A 94 -37.31 -22.52 2.83
N VAL A 95 -37.10 -21.67 1.80
CA VAL A 95 -36.42 -20.37 1.89
C VAL A 95 -37.25 -19.38 2.72
N ASN A 96 -38.57 -19.49 2.60
CA ASN A 96 -39.51 -18.57 3.28
C ASN A 96 -39.84 -18.94 4.72
N LYS A 97 -39.44 -20.14 5.19
CA LYS A 97 -39.76 -20.64 6.54
C LYS A 97 -38.59 -20.69 7.51
N THR A 98 -37.35 -20.63 7.03
CA THR A 98 -36.15 -20.80 7.87
C THR A 98 -35.30 -19.54 7.83
N ASP A 99 -34.88 -19.06 9.00
CA ASP A 99 -33.93 -17.96 9.15
C ASP A 99 -32.51 -18.45 8.86
N SER A 100 -32.20 -18.66 7.57
CA SER A 100 -30.91 -19.17 7.12
C SER A 100 -29.91 -18.09 6.78
N ALA A 101 -30.37 -16.87 6.52
CA ALA A 101 -29.53 -15.74 6.21
C ALA A 101 -28.82 -15.20 7.48
N ILE A 102 -27.57 -14.82 7.32
CA ILE A 102 -26.71 -14.32 8.39
C ILE A 102 -26.22 -12.93 8.04
N ARG A 103 -26.28 -12.03 9.02
CA ARG A 103 -25.61 -10.74 9.01
C ARG A 103 -24.58 -10.70 10.12
N LEU A 104 -23.33 -10.45 9.78
CA LEU A 104 -22.25 -10.22 10.72
C LEU A 104 -21.90 -8.74 10.73
N THR A 105 -21.89 -8.15 11.92
CA THR A 105 -21.43 -6.76 12.10
C THR A 105 -20.20 -6.80 13.00
N HIS A 106 -19.08 -6.27 12.48
CA HIS A 106 -17.87 -6.09 13.27
C HIS A 106 -17.97 -4.73 13.99
N LEU A 107 -18.18 -4.77 15.30
CA LEU A 107 -18.47 -3.59 16.10
C LEU A 107 -17.38 -2.52 16.07
N PRO A 108 -16.07 -2.86 16.17
CA PRO A 108 -15.02 -1.85 16.19
C PRO A 108 -14.89 -1.07 14.86
N THR A 109 -15.10 -1.72 13.71
CA THR A 109 -14.95 -1.09 12.38
C THR A 109 -16.28 -0.69 11.75
N GLY A 110 -17.40 -1.22 12.24
CA GLY A 110 -18.71 -1.02 11.65
C GLY A 110 -18.96 -1.77 10.34
N ILE A 111 -18.04 -2.66 9.92
CA ILE A 111 -18.19 -3.44 8.70
C ILE A 111 -19.32 -4.45 8.88
N VAL A 112 -20.23 -4.48 7.90
CA VAL A 112 -21.35 -5.41 7.84
C VAL A 112 -21.20 -6.33 6.65
N VAL A 113 -21.40 -7.63 6.88
CA VAL A 113 -21.40 -8.67 5.86
C VAL A 113 -22.66 -9.50 5.98
N GLU A 114 -23.33 -9.74 4.86
CA GLU A 114 -24.51 -10.57 4.77
C GLU A 114 -24.24 -11.77 3.86
N CYS A 115 -24.77 -12.94 4.23
CA CYS A 115 -24.71 -14.14 3.41
C CYS A 115 -26.04 -14.89 3.50
N GLN A 116 -26.64 -15.14 2.34
CA GLN A 116 -27.92 -15.86 2.21
C GLN A 116 -27.92 -16.94 1.11
N ASP A 117 -26.73 -17.22 0.55
CA ASP A 117 -26.58 -18.06 -0.65
C ASP A 117 -26.88 -19.54 -0.40
N GLU A 118 -26.66 -19.99 0.83
CA GLU A 118 -26.80 -21.38 1.20
C GLU A 118 -28.06 -21.63 2.02
N ARG A 119 -28.62 -22.83 1.93
CA ARG A 119 -29.77 -23.26 2.72
C ARG A 119 -29.42 -23.51 4.20
N SER A 120 -28.16 -23.72 4.51
CA SER A 120 -27.65 -23.97 5.85
C SER A 120 -27.14 -22.71 6.50
N GLN A 121 -27.70 -22.37 7.66
CA GLN A 121 -27.25 -21.26 8.48
C GLN A 121 -25.75 -21.34 8.83
N HIS A 122 -25.27 -22.55 9.16
CA HIS A 122 -23.86 -22.77 9.47
C HIS A 122 -22.93 -22.47 8.30
N LYS A 123 -23.32 -22.87 7.07
CA LYS A 123 -22.56 -22.57 5.86
C LYS A 123 -22.54 -21.08 5.56
N ASN A 124 -23.70 -20.42 5.68
CA ASN A 124 -23.79 -18.97 5.53
C ASN A 124 -22.93 -18.22 6.56
N ARG A 125 -22.90 -18.71 7.80
CA ARG A 125 -22.06 -18.12 8.86
C ARG A 125 -20.56 -18.28 8.54
N ALA A 126 -20.14 -19.47 8.13
CA ALA A 126 -18.75 -19.70 7.77
C ALA A 126 -18.31 -18.84 6.59
N ARG A 127 -19.17 -18.70 5.56
CA ARG A 127 -18.92 -17.85 4.40
C ARG A 127 -18.90 -16.37 4.75
N ALA A 128 -19.83 -15.92 5.59
CA ALA A 128 -19.86 -14.54 6.08
C ALA A 128 -18.61 -14.21 6.91
N MET A 129 -18.11 -15.13 7.73
CA MET A 129 -16.85 -14.97 8.47
C MET A 129 -15.66 -14.81 7.54
N SER A 130 -15.56 -15.65 6.52
CA SER A 130 -14.50 -15.56 5.51
C SER A 130 -14.53 -14.25 4.74
N LEU A 131 -15.73 -13.79 4.36
CA LEU A 131 -15.91 -12.49 3.69
C LEU A 131 -15.57 -11.31 4.61
N LEU A 132 -15.93 -11.39 5.89
CA LEU A 132 -15.60 -10.37 6.88
C LEU A 132 -14.09 -10.27 7.08
N GLN A 133 -13.41 -11.42 7.21
CA GLN A 133 -11.96 -11.48 7.34
C GLN A 133 -11.26 -10.87 6.13
N ALA A 134 -11.71 -11.19 4.91
CA ALA A 134 -11.17 -10.61 3.69
C ALA A 134 -11.35 -9.08 3.63
N ARG A 135 -12.53 -8.56 4.04
CA ARG A 135 -12.78 -7.11 4.07
C ARG A 135 -11.96 -6.38 5.12
N LEU A 136 -11.78 -6.98 6.29
CA LEU A 136 -10.94 -6.41 7.35
C LEU A 136 -9.47 -6.38 6.92
N LEU A 137 -9.00 -7.43 6.27
CA LEU A 137 -7.65 -7.51 5.72
C LEU A 137 -7.43 -6.44 4.65
N ASP A 138 -8.35 -6.31 3.70
CA ASP A 138 -8.30 -5.29 2.66
C ASP A 138 -8.28 -3.87 3.25
N GLN A 139 -9.12 -3.60 4.25
CA GLN A 139 -9.12 -2.31 4.95
C GLN A 139 -7.79 -2.02 5.64
N ALA A 140 -7.19 -3.02 6.30
CA ALA A 140 -5.90 -2.86 6.98
C ALA A 140 -4.77 -2.61 5.97
N GLN A 141 -4.76 -3.32 4.85
CA GLN A 141 -3.79 -3.11 3.77
C GLN A 141 -3.94 -1.74 3.12
N GLN A 142 -5.16 -1.29 2.88
CA GLN A 142 -5.43 0.06 2.35
C GLN A 142 -4.97 1.15 3.32
N ALA A 143 -5.22 0.98 4.62
CA ALA A 143 -4.75 1.92 5.64
C ALA A 143 -3.22 2.02 5.66
N GLN A 144 -2.53 0.89 5.60
CA GLN A 144 -1.06 0.85 5.51
C GLN A 144 -0.54 1.54 4.25
N GLN A 145 -1.14 1.28 3.09
CA GLN A 145 -0.76 1.92 1.82
C GLN A 145 -0.95 3.44 1.84
N LEU A 146 -2.03 3.91 2.46
CA LEU A 146 -2.28 5.35 2.62
C LEU A 146 -1.23 6.01 3.51
N GLU A 147 -0.89 5.39 4.63
CA GLU A 147 0.15 5.87 5.55
C GLU A 147 1.53 5.91 4.87
N GLU A 148 1.88 4.88 4.12
CA GLU A 148 3.12 4.84 3.33
C GLU A 148 3.14 5.94 2.25
N SER A 149 2.02 6.14 1.55
CA SER A 149 1.88 7.18 0.54
C SER A 149 2.05 8.58 1.13
N ASP A 150 1.43 8.84 2.27
CA ASP A 150 1.52 10.13 2.96
C ASP A 150 2.93 10.37 3.52
N THR A 151 3.56 9.33 4.05
CA THR A 151 4.95 9.40 4.51
C THR A 151 5.88 9.70 3.35
N ARG A 152 5.74 9.01 2.22
CA ARG A 152 6.50 9.27 1.00
C ARG A 152 6.34 10.71 0.53
N ARG A 153 5.10 11.21 0.50
CA ARG A 153 4.81 12.60 0.10
C ARG A 153 5.50 13.61 1.00
N LYS A 154 5.49 13.40 2.31
CA LYS A 154 6.18 14.26 3.28
C LYS A 154 7.70 14.25 3.11
N LEU A 155 8.29 13.07 2.85
CA LEU A 155 9.73 12.91 2.65
C LEU A 155 10.22 13.57 1.35
N VAL A 156 9.44 13.47 0.29
CA VAL A 156 9.77 14.06 -1.03
C VAL A 156 9.57 15.57 -1.04
N GLY A 157 8.62 16.10 -0.26
CA GLY A 157 8.27 17.51 -0.24
C GLY A 157 7.75 18.02 -1.58
N SER A 158 8.05 19.26 -1.91
CA SER A 158 7.67 19.90 -3.19
C SER A 158 8.52 19.40 -4.38
N GLY A 159 9.68 18.82 -4.13
CA GLY A 159 10.68 18.50 -5.15
C GLY A 159 11.37 19.71 -5.77
N ASP A 160 11.19 20.89 -5.17
CA ASP A 160 11.82 22.12 -5.67
C ASP A 160 13.35 22.06 -5.51
N ARG A 161 14.05 22.54 -6.52
CA ARG A 161 15.52 22.64 -6.53
C ARG A 161 16.07 23.55 -5.44
N SER A 162 15.28 24.50 -4.93
CA SER A 162 15.64 25.38 -3.83
C SER A 162 15.74 24.64 -2.50
N GLU A 163 14.94 23.59 -2.29
CA GLU A 163 14.89 22.77 -1.09
C GLU A 163 15.91 21.61 -1.10
N LYS A 164 16.88 21.68 -2.00
CA LYS A 164 17.89 20.62 -2.14
C LYS A 164 18.65 20.36 -0.85
N ILE A 165 18.77 19.08 -0.51
CA ILE A 165 19.63 18.61 0.58
C ILE A 165 21.06 18.32 0.09
N ARG A 166 21.22 18.00 -1.20
CA ARG A 166 22.51 17.67 -1.80
C ARG A 166 22.59 18.14 -3.25
N THR A 167 23.79 18.47 -3.68
CA THR A 167 24.08 18.80 -5.08
C THR A 167 25.15 17.84 -5.61
N TYR A 168 24.89 17.24 -6.75
CA TYR A 168 25.83 16.44 -7.52
C TYR A 168 26.31 17.27 -8.70
N ASN A 169 27.61 17.48 -8.78
CA ASN A 169 28.25 18.23 -9.86
C ASN A 169 29.12 17.25 -10.64
N TYR A 170 28.72 16.96 -11.87
CA TYR A 170 29.49 16.09 -12.75
C TYR A 170 30.39 16.97 -13.60
N PRO A 171 31.71 16.91 -13.42
CA PRO A 171 32.66 17.61 -14.29
C PRO A 171 32.57 17.06 -15.70
N GLN A 172 32.89 17.89 -16.65
CA GLN A 172 32.97 17.53 -18.08
C GLN A 172 34.17 16.62 -18.36
#